data_b12731d94364880590c1e9779e659116
#
_entry.id   b12731d94364880590c1e9779e659116
#
_cell.length_a   1.000
_cell.length_b   1.000
_cell.length_c   1.000
_cell.angle_alpha   90.00
_cell.angle_beta   90.00
_cell.angle_gamma   90.00
#
_symmetry.space_group_name_H-M   'P 1'
#
loop_
_entity.id
_entity.type
_entity.pdbx_description
1 polymer ?
#
loop_
_entity_poly.entity_id
_entity_poly.type
_entity_poly.pdbx_seq_one_letter_code
_entity_poly.pdbx_strand_id
1 'polypeptide(L)'
;NAEAAIGFAVCGVIVAVIAVLGAWRVPARLSILAAIGLGGAIFFWLVPSTLVWFIDHVPGAALLRDSGKLTMLALPLYVASLGALPNLPAALATVAAIVQLLPVPGRLAVLAPRDTGIDEQLVRAIDGRVAFFPERANLVEVPGGVAVDPYSKAVAMVESGELSVDGTVVDQASPQYRAALRAWKEHDVDRLAELGVGVVVVDGAIAVETGAPRPQVPWALTALWMACPLLALAAIPRTARRSSPTKS
;
A
#
# COMPACT_ATOMS: atom_id res chain seq x y z
N ASN A 1 20.20 -19.00 1.63
CA ASN A 1 19.71 -17.69 1.13
C ASN A 1 20.41 -16.47 1.75
N ALA A 2 21.40 -16.67 2.64
CA ALA A 2 22.22 -15.58 3.19
C ALA A 2 23.09 -14.91 2.11
N GLU A 3 23.64 -15.69 1.19
CA GLU A 3 24.47 -15.18 0.08
C GLU A 3 23.69 -14.22 -0.85
N ALA A 4 22.42 -14.54 -1.15
CA ALA A 4 21.57 -13.66 -1.94
C ALA A 4 21.24 -12.36 -1.20
N ALA A 5 21.12 -12.39 0.13
CA ALA A 5 20.89 -11.20 0.95
C ALA A 5 22.14 -10.31 1.00
N ILE A 6 23.33 -10.91 1.09
CA ILE A 6 24.60 -10.18 1.06
C ILE A 6 24.79 -9.52 -0.31
N GLY A 7 24.60 -10.25 -1.41
CA GLY A 7 24.68 -9.69 -2.77
C GLY A 7 23.73 -8.51 -2.98
N PHE A 8 22.49 -8.63 -2.51
CA PHE A 8 21.50 -7.54 -2.53
C PHE A 8 21.97 -6.31 -1.74
N ALA A 9 22.48 -6.51 -0.52
CA ALA A 9 22.97 -5.43 0.32
C ALA A 9 24.19 -4.72 -0.31
N VAL A 10 25.16 -5.49 -0.84
CA VAL A 10 26.36 -4.93 -1.50
C VAL A 10 25.96 -4.07 -2.71
N CYS A 11 25.08 -4.59 -3.58
CA CYS A 11 24.61 -3.83 -4.73
C CYS A 11 23.85 -2.57 -4.29
N GLY A 12 23.06 -2.65 -3.22
CA GLY A 12 22.35 -1.51 -2.66
C GLY A 12 23.31 -0.42 -2.16
N VAL A 13 24.37 -0.81 -1.46
CA VAL A 13 25.41 0.12 -1.01
C VAL A 13 26.12 0.78 -2.18
N ILE A 14 26.47 0.01 -3.23
CA ILE A 14 27.09 0.56 -4.45
C ILE A 14 26.18 1.62 -5.08
N VAL A 15 24.91 1.32 -5.29
CA VAL A 15 23.94 2.28 -5.86
C VAL A 15 23.81 3.52 -4.97
N ALA A 16 23.73 3.35 -3.65
CA ALA A 16 23.62 4.46 -2.72
C ALA A 16 24.87 5.38 -2.74
N VAL A 17 26.06 4.79 -2.71
CA VAL A 17 27.33 5.56 -2.79
C VAL A 17 27.40 6.34 -4.10
N ILE A 18 27.10 5.69 -5.24
CA ILE A 18 27.11 6.35 -6.54
C ILE A 18 26.07 7.46 -6.60
N ALA A 19 24.87 7.27 -6.03
CA ALA A 19 23.84 8.30 -5.97
C ALA A 19 24.28 9.49 -5.12
N VAL A 20 24.93 9.26 -3.99
CA VAL A 20 25.51 10.36 -3.15
C VAL A 20 26.56 11.14 -3.92
N LEU A 21 27.44 10.47 -4.65
CA LEU A 21 28.44 11.14 -5.50
C LEU A 21 27.80 11.97 -6.62
N GLY A 22 26.64 11.57 -7.13
CA GLY A 22 25.88 12.33 -8.12
C GLY A 22 25.06 13.47 -7.54
N ALA A 23 24.72 13.43 -6.23
CA ALA A 23 23.82 14.38 -5.58
C ALA A 23 24.30 15.84 -5.66
N TRP A 24 25.61 16.06 -5.72
CA TRP A 24 26.21 17.39 -5.88
C TRP A 24 25.94 18.05 -7.25
N ARG A 25 25.47 17.27 -8.22
CA ARG A 25 25.18 17.70 -9.60
C ARG A 25 23.71 17.97 -9.87
N VAL A 26 22.87 17.74 -8.86
CA VAL A 26 21.41 17.90 -8.99
C VAL A 26 20.90 19.06 -8.13
N PRO A 27 19.71 19.59 -8.43
CA PRO A 27 19.14 20.69 -7.66
C PRO A 27 18.96 20.35 -6.18
N ALA A 28 19.38 21.24 -5.28
CA ALA A 28 19.32 21.06 -3.83
C ALA A 28 17.91 20.70 -3.30
N ARG A 29 16.85 21.06 -4.03
CA ARG A 29 15.47 20.69 -3.70
C ARG A 29 15.25 19.18 -3.61
N LEU A 30 15.92 18.40 -4.47
CA LEU A 30 15.83 16.94 -4.44
C LEU A 30 16.58 16.36 -3.24
N SER A 31 17.71 16.94 -2.88
CA SER A 31 18.45 16.55 -1.67
C SER A 31 17.67 16.85 -0.39
N ILE A 32 16.99 18.01 -0.33
CA ILE A 32 16.10 18.36 0.79
C ILE A 32 14.95 17.36 0.89
N LEU A 33 14.29 17.03 -0.23
CA LEU A 33 13.19 16.07 -0.26
C LEU A 33 13.65 14.70 0.23
N ALA A 34 14.80 14.24 -0.23
CA ALA A 34 15.40 12.98 0.21
C ALA A 34 15.77 13.01 1.71
N ALA A 35 16.33 14.12 2.19
CA ALA A 35 16.66 14.28 3.60
C ALA A 35 15.42 14.25 4.50
N ILE A 36 14.32 14.85 4.06
CA ILE A 36 13.03 14.77 4.76
C ILE A 36 12.52 13.32 4.80
N GLY A 37 12.56 12.63 3.67
CA GLY A 37 12.08 11.24 3.57
C GLY A 37 12.91 10.27 4.41
N LEU A 38 14.22 10.27 4.24
CA LEU A 38 15.13 9.39 4.97
C LEU A 38 15.20 9.76 6.46
N GLY A 39 15.32 11.06 6.75
CA GLY A 39 15.35 11.55 8.13
C GLY A 39 14.05 11.25 8.87
N GLY A 40 12.89 11.44 8.22
CA GLY A 40 11.59 11.08 8.77
C GLY A 40 11.44 9.58 9.03
N ALA A 41 11.88 8.73 8.10
CA ALA A 41 11.84 7.29 8.28
C ALA A 41 12.73 6.84 9.46
N ILE A 42 13.96 7.36 9.55
CA ILE A 42 14.88 7.07 10.65
C ILE A 42 14.32 7.60 11.98
N PHE A 43 13.77 8.82 11.99
CA PHE A 43 13.20 9.42 13.19
C PHE A 43 12.05 8.57 13.76
N PHE A 44 11.09 8.16 12.94
CA PHE A 44 9.98 7.32 13.38
C PHE A 44 10.42 5.91 13.76
N TRP A 45 11.51 5.40 13.18
CA TRP A 45 12.10 4.13 13.59
C TRP A 45 12.77 4.22 14.96
N LEU A 46 13.46 5.33 15.26
CA LEU A 46 14.13 5.55 16.54
C LEU A 46 13.15 5.92 17.65
N VAL A 47 12.06 6.64 17.33
CA VAL A 47 11.09 7.16 18.30
C VAL A 47 9.67 6.75 17.88
N PRO A 48 9.33 5.44 18.00
CA PRO A 48 8.04 4.92 17.55
C PRO A 48 6.85 5.52 18.30
N SER A 49 7.02 5.96 19.55
CA SER A 49 5.98 6.64 20.33
C SER A 49 5.48 7.92 19.66
N THR A 50 6.36 8.64 18.97
CA THR A 50 5.97 9.85 18.21
C THR A 50 5.08 9.47 17.03
N LEU A 51 5.36 8.35 16.34
CA LEU A 51 4.52 7.87 15.25
C LEU A 51 3.12 7.50 15.76
N VAL A 52 3.02 6.80 16.89
CA VAL A 52 1.73 6.48 17.52
C VAL A 52 0.96 7.75 17.85
N TRP A 53 1.61 8.71 18.49
CA TRP A 53 0.97 10.01 18.80
C TRP A 53 0.45 10.71 17.54
N PHE A 54 1.23 10.72 16.45
CA PHE A 54 0.80 11.31 15.17
C PHE A 54 -0.43 10.60 14.60
N ILE A 55 -0.45 9.26 14.63
CA ILE A 55 -1.57 8.46 14.13
C ILE A 55 -2.85 8.79 14.89
N ASP A 56 -2.75 8.96 16.21
CA ASP A 56 -3.90 9.19 17.09
C ASP A 56 -4.46 10.61 16.98
N HIS A 57 -3.62 11.61 16.66
CA HIS A 57 -4.00 13.02 16.77
C HIS A 57 -4.09 13.75 15.41
N VAL A 58 -3.47 13.22 14.36
CA VAL A 58 -3.44 13.90 13.06
C VAL A 58 -4.24 13.11 12.02
N PRO A 59 -5.34 13.67 11.50
CA PRO A 59 -6.13 13.02 10.46
C PRO A 59 -5.27 12.68 9.24
N GLY A 60 -5.31 11.43 8.81
CA GLY A 60 -4.52 10.93 7.69
C GLY A 60 -3.10 10.45 8.05
N ALA A 61 -2.62 10.67 9.26
CA ALA A 61 -1.30 10.20 9.70
C ALA A 61 -1.19 8.66 9.77
N ALA A 62 -2.31 7.95 9.76
CA ALA A 62 -2.33 6.49 9.64
C ALA A 62 -1.57 5.97 8.40
N LEU A 63 -1.45 6.78 7.35
CA LEU A 63 -0.60 6.48 6.18
C LEU A 63 0.89 6.37 6.52
N LEU A 64 1.33 7.02 7.62
CA LEU A 64 2.71 6.97 8.12
C LEU A 64 3.01 5.73 8.98
N ARG A 65 1.99 4.90 9.27
CA ARG A 65 2.16 3.65 10.03
C ARG A 65 3.30 2.80 9.47
N ASP A 66 3.45 2.80 8.16
CA ASP A 66 4.59 2.24 7.46
C ASP A 66 5.58 3.36 7.11
N SER A 67 6.33 3.82 8.11
CA SER A 67 7.29 4.92 7.98
C SER A 67 8.36 4.66 6.91
N GLY A 68 8.62 3.38 6.58
CA GLY A 68 9.50 3.01 5.47
C GLY A 68 9.06 3.59 4.12
N LYS A 69 7.78 3.88 3.93
CA LYS A 69 7.28 4.56 2.70
C LYS A 69 7.84 5.97 2.52
N LEU A 70 8.24 6.65 3.60
CA LEU A 70 8.88 7.95 3.50
C LEU A 70 10.18 7.90 2.71
N THR A 71 10.88 6.77 2.69
CA THR A 71 12.10 6.60 1.88
C THR A 71 11.85 6.78 0.38
N MET A 72 10.59 6.60 -0.10
CA MET A 72 10.23 6.85 -1.49
C MET A 72 10.44 8.31 -1.90
N LEU A 73 10.44 9.26 -0.96
CA LEU A 73 10.77 10.67 -1.23
C LEU A 73 12.23 10.85 -1.69
N ALA A 74 13.09 9.88 -1.43
CA ALA A 74 14.46 9.90 -1.92
C ALA A 74 14.61 9.41 -3.38
N LEU A 75 13.62 8.72 -3.94
CA LEU A 75 13.69 8.17 -5.30
C LEU A 75 14.00 9.23 -6.37
N PRO A 76 13.38 10.43 -6.38
CA PRO A 76 13.71 11.47 -7.35
C PRO A 76 15.18 11.89 -7.30
N LEU A 77 15.77 11.96 -6.09
CA LEU A 77 17.20 12.25 -5.92
C LEU A 77 18.04 11.10 -6.51
N TYR A 78 17.73 9.85 -6.19
CA TYR A 78 18.46 8.69 -6.72
C TYR A 78 18.49 8.70 -8.26
N VAL A 79 17.30 8.83 -8.87
CA VAL A 79 17.19 8.83 -10.35
C VAL A 79 17.96 9.99 -10.99
N ALA A 80 17.76 11.21 -10.46
CA ALA A 80 18.44 12.39 -11.00
C ALA A 80 19.96 12.34 -10.79
N SER A 81 20.42 11.88 -9.61
CA SER A 81 21.85 11.75 -9.29
C SER A 81 22.54 10.75 -10.21
N LEU A 82 21.92 9.58 -10.44
CA LEU A 82 22.48 8.57 -11.35
C LEU A 82 22.51 9.07 -12.80
N GLY A 83 21.47 9.80 -13.24
CA GLY A 83 21.41 10.40 -14.57
C GLY A 83 22.39 11.56 -14.80
N ALA A 84 22.87 12.21 -13.73
CA ALA A 84 23.85 13.29 -13.81
C ALA A 84 25.32 12.84 -13.83
N LEU A 85 25.56 11.54 -13.68
CA LEU A 85 26.91 10.95 -13.65
C LEU A 85 27.47 10.66 -15.05
N PRO A 86 28.79 10.60 -15.20
CA PRO A 86 29.44 10.09 -16.41
C PRO A 86 29.00 8.64 -16.71
N ASN A 87 29.15 8.23 -17.98
CA ASN A 87 28.64 6.94 -18.47
C ASN A 87 29.10 5.72 -17.66
N LEU A 88 30.36 5.68 -17.20
CA LEU A 88 30.87 4.52 -16.46
C LEU A 88 30.25 4.33 -15.09
N PRO A 89 30.20 5.33 -14.16
CA PRO A 89 29.47 5.17 -12.90
C PRO A 89 27.97 4.92 -13.09
N ALA A 90 27.33 5.57 -14.06
CA ALA A 90 25.93 5.35 -14.38
C ALA A 90 25.69 3.89 -14.84
N ALA A 91 26.55 3.33 -15.70
CA ALA A 91 26.47 1.95 -16.13
C ALA A 91 26.67 0.97 -14.97
N LEU A 92 27.65 1.20 -14.10
CA LEU A 92 27.88 0.37 -12.91
C LEU A 92 26.66 0.38 -11.97
N ALA A 93 26.07 1.54 -11.73
CA ALA A 93 24.88 1.66 -10.91
C ALA A 93 23.67 0.93 -11.55
N THR A 94 23.53 1.03 -12.88
CA THR A 94 22.48 0.33 -13.63
C THR A 94 22.66 -1.18 -13.52
N VAL A 95 23.87 -1.70 -13.73
CA VAL A 95 24.17 -3.12 -13.57
C VAL A 95 23.90 -3.58 -12.14
N ALA A 96 24.34 -2.83 -11.12
CA ALA A 96 24.07 -3.15 -9.72
C ALA A 96 22.57 -3.17 -9.41
N ALA A 97 21.79 -2.22 -9.95
CA ALA A 97 20.34 -2.20 -9.81
C ALA A 97 19.67 -3.41 -10.49
N ILE A 98 20.12 -3.79 -11.69
CA ILE A 98 19.61 -4.99 -12.39
C ILE A 98 19.93 -6.26 -11.59
N VAL A 99 21.15 -6.37 -11.06
CA VAL A 99 21.54 -7.52 -10.22
C VAL A 99 20.63 -7.65 -8.98
N GLN A 100 20.19 -6.53 -8.39
CA GLN A 100 19.23 -6.55 -7.29
C GLN A 100 17.85 -7.12 -7.69
N LEU A 101 17.50 -7.05 -8.96
CA LEU A 101 16.21 -7.56 -9.45
C LEU A 101 16.25 -9.08 -9.73
N LEU A 102 17.43 -9.67 -9.89
CA LEU A 102 17.56 -11.10 -10.22
C LEU A 102 16.88 -12.06 -9.26
N PRO A 103 16.90 -11.85 -7.92
CA PRO A 103 16.18 -12.72 -6.99
C PRO A 103 14.66 -12.46 -6.94
N VAL A 104 14.16 -11.38 -7.56
CA VAL A 104 12.74 -11.00 -7.51
C VAL A 104 11.82 -12.06 -8.15
N PRO A 105 12.11 -12.63 -9.34
CA PRO A 105 11.23 -13.63 -9.93
C PRO A 105 10.99 -14.86 -9.03
N GLY A 106 12.03 -15.33 -8.33
CA GLY A 106 11.90 -16.44 -7.39
C GLY A 106 11.05 -16.07 -6.15
N ARG A 107 11.05 -14.80 -5.74
CA ARG A 107 10.21 -14.30 -4.65
C ARG A 107 8.78 -14.05 -5.09
N LEU A 108 8.55 -13.76 -6.36
CA LEU A 108 7.20 -13.60 -6.94
C LEU A 108 6.41 -14.91 -6.93
N ALA A 109 7.06 -16.07 -6.78
CA ALA A 109 6.36 -17.34 -6.59
C ALA A 109 5.44 -17.35 -5.35
N VAL A 110 5.72 -16.49 -4.36
CA VAL A 110 4.83 -16.25 -3.21
C VAL A 110 3.52 -15.58 -3.64
N LEU A 111 3.52 -14.85 -4.76
CA LEU A 111 2.35 -14.21 -5.35
C LEU A 111 1.58 -15.13 -6.33
N ALA A 112 2.00 -16.40 -6.46
CA ALA A 112 1.27 -17.34 -7.29
C ALA A 112 -0.20 -17.39 -6.82
N PRO A 113 -1.16 -17.41 -7.76
CA PRO A 113 -2.56 -17.55 -7.43
C PRO A 113 -2.77 -18.78 -6.55
N ARG A 114 -3.43 -18.58 -5.41
CA ARG A 114 -3.81 -19.66 -4.50
C ARG A 114 -5.32 -19.75 -4.49
N ASP A 115 -5.82 -20.95 -4.35
CA ASP A 115 -7.22 -21.12 -4.02
C ASP A 115 -7.47 -20.51 -2.63
N THR A 116 -8.31 -19.52 -2.59
CA THR A 116 -8.64 -18.77 -1.37
C THR A 116 -9.90 -19.27 -0.70
N GLY A 117 -10.58 -20.28 -1.28
CA GLY A 117 -11.85 -20.82 -0.76
C GLY A 117 -12.99 -19.80 -0.78
N ILE A 118 -12.93 -18.78 -1.67
CA ILE A 118 -14.03 -17.84 -1.85
C ILE A 118 -15.17 -18.54 -2.59
N ASP A 119 -16.37 -18.45 -2.05
CA ASP A 119 -17.58 -18.85 -2.76
C ASP A 119 -17.99 -17.74 -3.75
N GLU A 120 -17.75 -18.01 -5.04
CA GLU A 120 -18.13 -17.09 -6.12
C GLU A 120 -19.66 -16.89 -6.24
N GLN A 121 -20.46 -17.85 -5.80
CA GLN A 121 -21.92 -17.71 -5.84
C GLN A 121 -22.36 -16.71 -4.79
N LEU A 122 -21.79 -16.79 -3.58
CA LEU A 122 -22.02 -15.82 -2.53
C LEU A 122 -21.56 -14.40 -2.95
N VAL A 123 -20.39 -14.27 -3.56
CA VAL A 123 -19.89 -12.97 -4.06
C VAL A 123 -20.87 -12.38 -5.07
N ARG A 124 -21.39 -13.19 -6.01
CA ARG A 124 -22.40 -12.74 -6.98
C ARG A 124 -23.73 -12.40 -6.30
N ALA A 125 -24.14 -13.13 -5.26
CA ALA A 125 -25.36 -12.85 -4.52
C ALA A 125 -25.29 -11.55 -3.71
N ILE A 126 -24.10 -11.20 -3.18
CA ILE A 126 -23.85 -9.91 -2.51
C ILE A 126 -24.04 -8.73 -3.48
N ASP A 127 -23.70 -8.90 -4.75
CA ASP A 127 -24.03 -8.00 -5.85
C ASP A 127 -23.61 -6.52 -5.58
N GLY A 128 -22.38 -6.34 -5.13
CA GLY A 128 -21.78 -5.02 -4.87
C GLY A 128 -22.37 -4.26 -3.66
N ARG A 129 -23.23 -4.90 -2.87
CA ARG A 129 -23.69 -4.36 -1.57
C ARG A 129 -22.57 -4.51 -0.53
N VAL A 130 -22.64 -3.73 0.54
CA VAL A 130 -21.72 -3.88 1.67
C VAL A 130 -22.12 -5.10 2.49
N ALA A 131 -21.23 -6.07 2.61
CA ALA A 131 -21.45 -7.26 3.41
C ALA A 131 -20.96 -7.06 4.86
N PHE A 132 -21.64 -7.67 5.80
CA PHE A 132 -21.20 -7.79 7.17
C PHE A 132 -21.13 -9.26 7.56
N PHE A 133 -19.98 -9.68 8.08
CA PHE A 133 -19.72 -11.04 8.54
C PHE A 133 -19.47 -11.00 10.05
N PRO A 134 -20.51 -11.22 10.89
CA PRO A 134 -20.42 -11.02 12.35
C PRO A 134 -19.45 -11.98 13.06
N GLU A 135 -19.19 -13.15 12.46
CA GLU A 135 -18.38 -14.21 13.08
C GLU A 135 -17.02 -14.39 12.40
N ARG A 136 -16.73 -13.58 11.38
CA ARG A 136 -15.54 -13.77 10.56
C ARG A 136 -14.37 -12.93 11.08
N ALA A 137 -13.25 -13.61 11.32
CA ALA A 137 -12.00 -12.96 11.70
C ALA A 137 -11.31 -12.28 10.49
N ASN A 138 -10.49 -11.26 10.77
CA ASN A 138 -9.68 -10.62 9.73
C ASN A 138 -8.60 -11.56 9.14
N LEU A 139 -8.14 -12.51 9.92
CA LEU A 139 -7.18 -13.52 9.52
C LEU A 139 -7.90 -14.87 9.48
N VAL A 140 -7.77 -15.56 8.38
CA VAL A 140 -8.38 -16.88 8.14
C VAL A 140 -7.32 -17.90 7.75
N GLU A 141 -7.53 -19.13 8.13
CA GLU A 141 -6.71 -20.24 7.66
C GLU A 141 -7.08 -20.54 6.20
N VAL A 142 -6.04 -20.57 5.36
CA VAL A 142 -6.16 -20.94 3.95
C VAL A 142 -5.16 -22.07 3.65
N PRO A 143 -5.35 -22.85 2.58
CA PRO A 143 -4.35 -23.84 2.19
C PRO A 143 -2.95 -23.22 2.06
N GLY A 144 -2.04 -23.63 2.97
CA GLY A 144 -0.66 -23.14 3.01
C GLY A 144 -0.37 -22.03 4.03
N GLY A 145 -1.28 -21.72 4.95
CA GLY A 145 -1.04 -20.82 6.09
C GLY A 145 -2.20 -19.91 6.44
N VAL A 146 -1.89 -18.82 7.14
CA VAL A 146 -2.84 -17.78 7.51
C VAL A 146 -2.78 -16.65 6.50
N ALA A 147 -3.93 -16.13 6.10
CA ALA A 147 -4.05 -14.99 5.19
C ALA A 147 -5.08 -13.99 5.72
N VAL A 148 -4.99 -12.75 5.24
CA VAL A 148 -6.08 -11.78 5.40
C VAL A 148 -7.32 -12.35 4.71
N ASP A 149 -8.48 -12.19 5.33
CA ASP A 149 -9.73 -12.73 4.79
C ASP A 149 -9.90 -12.35 3.30
N PRO A 150 -9.95 -13.34 2.41
CA PRO A 150 -10.05 -13.08 0.97
C PRO A 150 -11.32 -12.32 0.58
N TYR A 151 -12.41 -12.47 1.33
CA TYR A 151 -13.65 -11.73 1.06
C TYR A 151 -13.44 -10.21 1.16
N SER A 152 -12.49 -9.74 1.97
CA SER A 152 -12.15 -8.30 2.05
C SER A 152 -11.64 -7.72 0.72
N LYS A 153 -11.21 -8.58 -0.20
CA LYS A 153 -10.75 -8.19 -1.55
C LYS A 153 -11.79 -8.47 -2.64
N ALA A 154 -12.76 -9.32 -2.35
CA ALA A 154 -13.78 -9.74 -3.31
C ALA A 154 -15.05 -8.90 -3.22
N VAL A 155 -15.40 -8.43 -2.02
CA VAL A 155 -16.63 -7.65 -1.77
C VAL A 155 -16.35 -6.44 -0.88
N ALA A 156 -17.18 -5.40 -1.00
CA ALA A 156 -17.19 -4.34 0.00
C ALA A 156 -17.74 -4.92 1.30
N MET A 157 -17.01 -4.77 2.40
CA MET A 157 -17.45 -5.30 3.69
C MET A 157 -17.10 -4.39 4.87
N VAL A 158 -17.81 -4.55 5.96
CA VAL A 158 -17.47 -3.94 7.24
C VAL A 158 -16.41 -4.81 7.91
N GLU A 159 -15.15 -4.36 7.81
CA GLU A 159 -14.01 -5.08 8.39
C GLU A 159 -13.90 -4.80 9.90
N SER A 160 -13.58 -5.85 10.66
CA SER A 160 -13.32 -5.73 12.11
C SER A 160 -12.10 -4.84 12.36
N GLY A 161 -11.01 -5.04 11.63
CA GLY A 161 -9.72 -4.40 11.92
C GLY A 161 -9.07 -4.91 13.21
N GLU A 162 -9.71 -5.80 13.97
CA GLU A 162 -9.19 -6.35 15.20
C GLU A 162 -7.94 -7.20 14.94
N LEU A 163 -6.93 -6.97 15.74
CA LEU A 163 -5.73 -7.80 15.78
C LEU A 163 -5.58 -8.41 17.16
N SER A 164 -5.59 -9.73 17.22
CA SER A 164 -5.27 -10.49 18.43
C SER A 164 -4.00 -11.31 18.21
N VAL A 165 -3.08 -11.26 19.17
CA VAL A 165 -1.83 -12.03 19.18
C VAL A 165 -1.79 -12.84 20.47
N ASP A 166 -1.68 -14.15 20.35
CA ASP A 166 -1.68 -15.09 21.48
C ASP A 166 -2.86 -14.87 22.44
N GLY A 167 -4.06 -14.60 21.88
CA GLY A 167 -5.26 -14.35 22.66
C GLY A 167 -5.36 -12.97 23.30
N THR A 168 -4.34 -12.11 23.11
CA THR A 168 -4.36 -10.73 23.60
C THR A 168 -4.78 -9.79 22.45
N VAL A 169 -5.83 -8.99 22.66
CA VAL A 169 -6.25 -7.97 21.68
C VAL A 169 -5.23 -6.84 21.68
N VAL A 170 -4.49 -6.71 20.57
CA VAL A 170 -3.48 -5.67 20.34
C VAL A 170 -4.10 -4.45 19.70
N ASP A 171 -5.06 -4.66 18.79
CA ASP A 171 -5.81 -3.60 18.14
C ASP A 171 -7.31 -3.90 18.21
N GLN A 172 -8.09 -2.91 18.63
CA GLN A 172 -9.53 -3.11 18.83
C GLN A 172 -10.28 -3.07 17.50
N ALA A 173 -11.39 -3.80 17.46
CA ALA A 173 -12.30 -3.75 16.33
C ALA A 173 -12.75 -2.30 16.03
N SER A 174 -12.93 -1.98 14.75
CA SER A 174 -13.35 -0.65 14.30
C SER A 174 -14.67 -0.22 14.96
N PRO A 175 -14.87 1.09 15.18
CA PRO A 175 -16.15 1.58 15.74
C PRO A 175 -17.36 1.16 14.91
N GLN A 176 -17.22 1.14 13.58
CA GLN A 176 -18.28 0.73 12.65
C GLN A 176 -18.62 -0.75 12.81
N TYR A 177 -17.60 -1.62 12.88
CA TYR A 177 -17.80 -3.06 13.11
C TYR A 177 -18.51 -3.33 14.44
N ARG A 178 -18.05 -2.67 15.51
CA ARG A 178 -18.68 -2.81 16.85
C ARG A 178 -20.14 -2.33 16.87
N ALA A 179 -20.44 -1.27 16.12
CA ALA A 179 -21.82 -0.79 15.99
C ALA A 179 -22.69 -1.78 15.19
N ALA A 180 -22.18 -2.30 14.07
CA ALA A 180 -22.86 -3.31 13.27
C ALA A 180 -23.07 -4.61 14.05
N LEU A 181 -22.08 -5.05 14.83
CA LEU A 181 -22.19 -6.25 15.65
C LEU A 181 -23.25 -6.10 16.76
N ARG A 182 -23.38 -4.91 17.36
CA ARG A 182 -24.44 -4.65 18.32
C ARG A 182 -25.82 -4.67 17.65
N ALA A 183 -25.99 -3.94 16.54
CA ALA A 183 -27.25 -3.93 15.79
C ALA A 183 -27.65 -5.35 15.34
N TRP A 184 -26.69 -6.17 14.91
CA TRP A 184 -26.93 -7.58 14.59
C TRP A 184 -27.43 -8.39 15.78
N LYS A 185 -26.79 -8.25 16.96
CA LYS A 185 -27.20 -8.94 18.19
C LYS A 185 -28.57 -8.50 18.71
N GLU A 186 -28.94 -7.25 18.46
CA GLU A 186 -30.24 -6.66 18.82
C GLU A 186 -31.31 -6.92 17.76
N HIS A 187 -30.96 -7.57 16.63
CA HIS A 187 -31.84 -7.80 15.48
C HIS A 187 -32.38 -6.51 14.84
N ASP A 188 -31.65 -5.40 15.00
CA ASP A 188 -32.02 -4.08 14.48
C ASP A 188 -31.54 -3.92 13.02
N VAL A 189 -32.42 -4.34 12.09
CA VAL A 189 -32.13 -4.30 10.65
C VAL A 189 -32.06 -2.87 10.13
N ASP A 190 -32.87 -1.95 10.67
CA ASP A 190 -32.87 -0.54 10.26
C ASP A 190 -31.55 0.12 10.65
N ARG A 191 -31.04 -0.20 11.84
CA ARG A 191 -29.73 0.29 12.28
C ARG A 191 -28.58 -0.27 11.44
N LEU A 192 -28.66 -1.51 11.00
CA LEU A 192 -27.69 -2.06 10.06
C LEU A 192 -27.71 -1.31 8.73
N ALA A 193 -28.89 -0.98 8.21
CA ALA A 193 -29.04 -0.20 6.99
C ALA A 193 -28.45 1.21 7.14
N GLU A 194 -28.68 1.89 8.26
CA GLU A 194 -28.11 3.21 8.58
C GLU A 194 -26.57 3.18 8.64
N LEU A 195 -25.98 2.07 9.09
CA LEU A 195 -24.54 1.85 9.12
C LEU A 195 -23.97 1.50 7.73
N GLY A 196 -24.83 1.43 6.71
CA GLY A 196 -24.47 1.14 5.33
C GLY A 196 -24.27 -0.35 5.04
N VAL A 197 -24.66 -1.24 5.96
CA VAL A 197 -24.63 -2.69 5.74
C VAL A 197 -25.77 -3.06 4.81
N GLY A 198 -25.48 -3.63 3.66
CA GLY A 198 -26.49 -4.06 2.68
C GLY A 198 -26.97 -5.50 2.89
N VAL A 199 -26.06 -6.37 3.32
CA VAL A 199 -26.33 -7.78 3.60
C VAL A 199 -25.56 -8.26 4.82
N VAL A 200 -26.16 -9.15 5.60
CA VAL A 200 -25.45 -9.89 6.67
C VAL A 200 -25.30 -11.34 6.20
N VAL A 201 -24.06 -11.83 6.31
CA VAL A 201 -23.69 -13.18 5.89
C VAL A 201 -23.29 -14.01 7.11
N VAL A 202 -23.97 -15.14 7.29
CA VAL A 202 -23.73 -16.10 8.38
C VAL A 202 -23.63 -17.49 7.73
N ASP A 203 -22.68 -18.29 8.17
CA ASP A 203 -22.48 -19.67 7.68
C ASP A 203 -22.41 -19.77 6.14
N GLY A 204 -21.81 -18.77 5.48
CA GLY A 204 -21.66 -18.77 4.02
C GLY A 204 -22.93 -18.44 3.23
N ALA A 205 -24.02 -18.02 3.88
CA ALA A 205 -25.27 -17.63 3.24
C ALA A 205 -25.72 -16.22 3.67
N ILE A 206 -26.48 -15.54 2.81
CA ILE A 206 -27.10 -14.26 3.16
C ILE A 206 -28.24 -14.54 4.14
N ALA A 207 -28.07 -14.13 5.39
CA ALA A 207 -29.06 -14.28 6.45
C ALA A 207 -30.08 -13.14 6.45
N VAL A 208 -29.64 -11.90 6.17
CA VAL A 208 -30.49 -10.69 6.18
C VAL A 208 -30.10 -9.75 5.06
N GLU A 209 -31.09 -9.16 4.40
CA GLU A 209 -30.96 -8.02 3.49
C GLU A 209 -31.58 -6.79 4.14
N THR A 210 -30.81 -5.69 4.22
CA THR A 210 -31.24 -4.51 4.96
C THR A 210 -31.86 -3.42 4.09
N GLY A 211 -31.67 -3.49 2.76
CA GLY A 211 -32.09 -2.44 1.83
C GLY A 211 -31.17 -1.22 1.79
N ALA A 212 -30.00 -1.24 2.46
CA ALA A 212 -29.04 -0.16 2.37
C ALA A 212 -28.57 0.06 0.92
N PRO A 213 -28.36 1.32 0.50
CA PRO A 213 -27.91 1.62 -0.86
C PRO A 213 -26.51 1.07 -1.13
N ARG A 214 -26.24 0.72 -2.38
CA ARG A 214 -24.90 0.32 -2.79
C ARG A 214 -23.91 1.47 -2.64
N PRO A 215 -22.66 1.19 -2.23
CA PRO A 215 -21.64 2.22 -2.15
C PRO A 215 -21.39 2.83 -3.52
N GLN A 216 -21.34 4.15 -3.57
CA GLN A 216 -21.07 4.86 -4.81
C GLN A 216 -19.56 5.05 -4.99
N VAL A 217 -19.10 4.91 -6.24
CA VAL A 217 -17.70 5.21 -6.57
C VAL A 217 -17.47 6.71 -6.36
N PRO A 218 -16.46 7.12 -5.60
CA PRO A 218 -16.14 8.53 -5.39
C PRO A 218 -15.47 9.12 -6.64
N TRP A 219 -16.25 9.39 -7.70
CA TRP A 219 -15.75 9.82 -9.02
C TRP A 219 -14.84 11.05 -8.95
N ALA A 220 -15.11 11.98 -8.04
CA ALA A 220 -14.24 13.15 -7.85
C ALA A 220 -12.82 12.75 -7.41
N LEU A 221 -12.72 11.80 -6.48
CA LEU A 221 -11.44 11.29 -6.00
C LEU A 221 -10.73 10.46 -7.08
N THR A 222 -11.49 9.64 -7.81
CA THR A 222 -10.98 8.85 -8.94
C THR A 222 -10.46 9.77 -10.05
N ALA A 223 -11.19 10.81 -10.40
CA ALA A 223 -10.77 11.78 -11.41
C ALA A 223 -9.51 12.54 -10.98
N LEU A 224 -9.42 12.96 -9.72
CA LEU A 224 -8.24 13.59 -9.15
C LEU A 224 -7.03 12.65 -9.21
N TRP A 225 -7.22 11.38 -8.86
CA TRP A 225 -6.17 10.36 -8.91
C TRP A 225 -5.66 10.13 -10.34
N MET A 226 -6.56 10.07 -11.31
CA MET A 226 -6.21 9.94 -12.73
C MET A 226 -5.56 11.20 -13.30
N ALA A 227 -5.87 12.38 -12.78
CA ALA A 227 -5.24 13.63 -13.19
C ALA A 227 -3.75 13.72 -12.81
N CYS A 228 -3.32 13.10 -11.68
CA CYS A 228 -1.94 13.15 -11.23
C CYS A 228 -0.90 12.68 -12.27
N PRO A 229 -1.02 11.49 -12.89
CA PRO A 229 -0.07 11.04 -13.90
C PRO A 229 -0.14 11.90 -15.18
N LEU A 230 -1.31 12.43 -15.55
CA LEU A 230 -1.47 13.31 -16.70
C LEU A 230 -0.75 14.65 -16.48
N LEU A 231 -0.85 15.22 -15.28
CA LEU A 231 -0.13 16.44 -14.91
C LEU A 231 1.38 16.19 -14.87
N ALA A 232 1.82 15.04 -14.37
CA ALA A 232 3.23 14.65 -14.40
C ALA A 232 3.77 14.55 -15.83
N LEU A 233 3.03 13.94 -16.74
CA LEU A 233 3.37 13.85 -18.16
C LEU A 233 3.40 15.22 -18.84
N ALA A 234 2.45 16.11 -18.50
CA ALA A 234 2.40 17.49 -19.04
C ALA A 234 3.57 18.36 -18.54
N ALA A 235 4.08 18.08 -17.34
CA ALA A 235 5.21 18.78 -16.74
C ALA A 235 6.57 18.39 -17.33
N ILE A 236 6.66 17.35 -18.16
CA ILE A 236 7.90 16.96 -18.83
C ILE A 236 8.29 18.08 -19.81
N PRO A 237 9.44 18.74 -19.65
CA PRO A 237 9.88 19.82 -20.52
C PRO A 237 10.03 19.32 -21.95
N ARG A 238 9.39 19.97 -22.91
CA ARG A 238 9.50 19.67 -24.35
C ARG A 238 10.87 20.01 -24.95
N THR A 239 11.87 20.35 -24.15
CA THR A 239 13.18 20.85 -24.56
C THR A 239 14.13 19.79 -25.14
N ALA A 240 13.79 18.51 -25.12
CA ALA A 240 14.65 17.45 -25.65
C ALA A 240 14.64 17.28 -27.18
N ARG A 241 13.88 18.11 -27.94
CA ARG A 241 13.72 17.91 -29.40
C ARG A 241 14.41 18.93 -30.31
N ARG A 242 15.26 19.83 -29.80
CA ARG A 242 15.96 20.81 -30.65
C ARG A 242 17.45 20.91 -30.33
N SER A 243 18.22 19.94 -30.79
CA SER A 243 19.62 20.15 -31.14
C SER A 243 20.15 18.99 -31.99
N SER A 244 19.67 18.87 -33.21
CA SER A 244 20.53 18.30 -34.26
C SER A 244 21.38 19.47 -34.78
N PRO A 245 22.71 19.45 -34.57
CA PRO A 245 23.57 20.41 -35.21
C PRO A 245 23.64 20.01 -36.69
N THR A 246 23.11 20.87 -37.55
CA THR A 246 23.44 20.89 -38.98
C THR A 246 24.96 21.04 -39.08
N LYS A 247 25.66 19.96 -39.42
CA LYS A 247 27.06 20.04 -39.91
C LYS A 247 27.00 20.61 -41.33
N SER A 248 27.47 21.82 -41.48
CA SER A 248 27.98 22.38 -42.73
C SER A 248 29.41 21.94 -42.92
#